data_49766010edf467f5f59451880934450e
#
_entry.id   49766010edf467f5f59451880934450e
#
_cell.length_a   1.000
_cell.length_b   1.000
_cell.length_c   1.000
_cell.angle_alpha   90.00
_cell.angle_beta   90.00
_cell.angle_gamma   90.00
#
_symmetry.space_group_name_H-M   'P 1'
#
loop_
_entity.id
_entity.type
_entity.pdbx_description
1 polymer ?
#
loop_
_entity_poly.entity_id
_entity_poly.type
_entity_poly.pdbx_seq_one_letter_code
_entity_poly.pdbx_strand_id
1 'polypeptide(L)'
;MERLQSGIFITFSGNCRAALTFYQSCFGGTLHFDMFDEPLQGCAEMPVVSATLISGRIAIYGSDLVHNEGRRVGNYVAVFLPCRDISERGELIERLTSQQKRRTDFDMQQKFIEVTDLFNVRWVLGIASLSAGLSI
;
A
#
# COMPACT_ATOMS: atom_id res chain seq x y z
N MET A 1 7.35 -0.16 23.06
CA MET A 1 7.92 0.86 22.14
C MET A 1 8.00 0.31 20.74
N GLU A 2 7.40 1.02 19.79
CA GLU A 2 7.47 0.61 18.40
C GLU A 2 8.86 0.75 17.86
N ARG A 3 9.29 -0.26 17.13
CA ARG A 3 10.55 -0.22 16.41
C ARG A 3 10.27 0.17 14.98
N LEU A 4 10.76 1.33 14.56
CA LEU A 4 10.64 1.76 13.19
C LEU A 4 11.62 0.98 12.31
N GLN A 5 11.20 0.72 11.10
CA GLN A 5 12.04 0.02 10.14
C GLN A 5 11.89 0.71 8.78
N SER A 6 12.80 0.37 7.87
CA SER A 6 12.72 0.88 6.51
C SER A 6 11.40 0.47 5.88
N GLY A 7 10.83 1.37 5.12
CA GLY A 7 9.59 1.12 4.43
C GLY A 7 9.26 2.27 3.52
N ILE A 8 7.98 2.43 3.23
CA ILE A 8 7.52 3.49 2.35
C ILE A 8 6.69 4.48 3.15
N PHE A 9 6.84 5.76 2.85
CA PHE A 9 6.04 6.83 3.42
C PHE A 9 5.11 7.37 2.32
N ILE A 10 3.82 7.36 2.58
CA ILE A 10 2.82 7.80 1.61
C ILE A 10 2.08 9.01 2.17
N THR A 11 1.96 10.04 1.35
CA THR A 11 1.21 11.23 1.70
C THR A 11 -0.19 11.14 1.11
N PHE A 12 -1.20 11.35 1.93
CA PHE A 12 -2.60 11.30 1.52
C PHE A 12 -3.22 12.70 1.67
N SER A 13 -4.42 12.85 1.16
CA SER A 13 -5.15 14.13 1.18
C SER A 13 -6.44 14.00 1.97
N GLY A 14 -6.33 13.54 3.23
CA GLY A 14 -7.48 13.38 4.12
C GLY A 14 -7.98 11.95 4.22
N ASN A 15 -7.42 11.02 3.47
CA ASN A 15 -7.86 9.62 3.48
C ASN A 15 -6.80 8.65 3.99
N CYS A 16 -5.86 9.14 4.77
CA CYS A 16 -4.79 8.30 5.32
C CYS A 16 -5.35 7.17 6.17
N ARG A 17 -6.32 7.45 7.04
CA ARG A 17 -6.91 6.42 7.89
C ARG A 17 -7.52 5.30 7.06
N ALA A 18 -8.30 5.64 6.04
CA ALA A 18 -8.94 4.64 5.19
C ALA A 18 -7.92 3.81 4.46
N ALA A 19 -6.87 4.46 3.94
CA ALA A 19 -5.84 3.76 3.18
C ALA A 19 -5.05 2.79 4.06
N LEU A 20 -4.58 3.25 5.20
CA LEU A 20 -3.77 2.40 6.08
C LEU A 20 -4.60 1.26 6.69
N THR A 21 -5.87 1.50 6.96
CA THR A 21 -6.78 0.45 7.40
C THR A 21 -6.95 -0.60 6.31
N PHE A 22 -7.09 -0.16 5.07
CA PHE A 22 -7.15 -1.06 3.93
C PHE A 22 -5.86 -1.88 3.80
N TYR A 23 -4.70 -1.24 3.92
CA TYR A 23 -3.43 -1.96 3.81
C TYR A 23 -3.27 -2.97 4.95
N GLN A 24 -3.73 -2.66 6.14
CA GLN A 24 -3.73 -3.64 7.21
C GLN A 24 -4.57 -4.87 6.84
N SER A 25 -5.69 -4.67 6.17
CA SER A 25 -6.50 -5.80 5.72
C SER A 25 -5.79 -6.64 4.66
N CYS A 26 -4.89 -6.02 3.89
CA CYS A 26 -4.14 -6.72 2.85
C CYS A 26 -2.93 -7.48 3.41
N PHE A 27 -2.22 -6.87 4.36
CA PHE A 27 -0.90 -7.38 4.79
C PHE A 27 -0.88 -7.84 6.23
N GLY A 28 -1.88 -7.50 7.02
CA GLY A 28 -1.86 -7.76 8.45
C GLY A 28 -0.94 -6.78 9.15
N GLY A 29 -0.60 -7.10 10.38
CA GLY A 29 0.35 -6.29 11.14
C GLY A 29 -0.30 -5.35 12.12
N THR A 30 0.51 -4.49 12.71
CA THR A 30 0.10 -3.55 13.75
C THR A 30 -0.03 -2.16 13.16
N LEU A 31 -1.18 -1.54 13.40
CA LEU A 31 -1.52 -0.23 12.87
C LEU A 31 -1.67 0.76 14.02
N HIS A 32 -1.07 1.93 13.86
CA HIS A 32 -1.14 3.00 14.86
C HIS A 32 -1.33 4.34 14.16
N PHE A 33 -2.19 5.19 14.74
CA PHE A 33 -2.46 6.53 14.23
C PHE A 33 -2.22 7.58 15.30
N ASP A 34 -1.60 8.70 14.90
CA ASP A 34 -1.58 9.94 15.66
C ASP A 34 -2.41 10.96 14.90
N MET A 35 -3.42 11.51 15.58
CA MET A 35 -4.36 12.41 14.94
C MET A 35 -4.06 13.85 15.31
N PHE A 36 -4.52 14.79 14.46
CA PHE A 36 -4.56 16.18 14.86
C PHE A 36 -5.59 16.37 15.97
N ASP A 37 -5.36 17.35 16.83
CA ASP A 37 -6.28 17.64 17.94
C ASP A 37 -7.57 18.28 17.48
N GLU A 38 -7.55 18.98 16.36
CA GLU A 38 -8.72 19.68 15.83
C GLU A 38 -8.97 19.31 14.38
N PRO A 39 -10.24 19.33 13.94
CA PRO A 39 -10.51 19.09 12.54
C PRO A 39 -9.96 20.23 11.69
N LEU A 40 -9.42 19.88 10.54
CA LEU A 40 -8.92 20.86 9.58
C LEU A 40 -10.02 21.18 8.57
N GLN A 41 -10.01 22.41 8.11
CA GLN A 41 -11.00 22.89 7.14
C GLN A 41 -10.89 22.09 5.84
N GLY A 42 -12.02 21.61 5.36
CA GLY A 42 -12.06 20.83 4.14
C GLY A 42 -11.88 19.32 4.34
N CYS A 43 -11.68 18.88 5.57
CA CYS A 43 -11.55 17.46 5.87
C CYS A 43 -12.81 16.96 6.56
N ALA A 44 -13.39 15.88 6.04
CA ALA A 44 -14.59 15.27 6.62
C ALA A 44 -14.27 14.54 7.92
N GLU A 45 -13.05 14.05 8.08
CA GLU A 45 -12.58 13.36 9.25
C GLU A 45 -11.39 14.09 9.83
N MET A 46 -11.04 13.76 11.09
CA MET A 46 -9.84 14.29 11.70
C MET A 46 -8.63 13.83 10.89
N PRO A 47 -7.79 14.76 10.43
CA PRO A 47 -6.61 14.36 9.67
C PRO A 47 -5.64 13.58 10.52
N VAL A 48 -4.89 12.70 9.87
CA VAL A 48 -3.89 11.87 10.51
C VAL A 48 -2.55 12.59 10.42
N VAL A 49 -1.94 12.87 11.58
CA VAL A 49 -0.60 13.45 11.64
C VAL A 49 0.40 12.43 11.16
N SER A 50 0.32 11.22 11.70
CA SER A 50 1.17 10.14 11.28
C SER A 50 0.46 8.82 11.46
N ALA A 51 0.72 7.89 10.58
CA ALA A 51 0.23 6.54 10.65
C ALA A 51 1.40 5.59 10.45
N THR A 52 1.34 4.46 11.13
CA THR A 52 2.38 3.43 11.05
C THR A 52 1.72 2.08 10.94
N LEU A 53 2.05 1.35 9.90
CA LEU A 53 1.67 -0.04 9.74
C LEU A 53 2.92 -0.88 9.62
N ILE A 54 3.14 -1.74 10.61
CA ILE A 54 4.28 -2.65 10.61
C ILE A 54 3.74 -4.07 10.42
N SER A 55 4.06 -4.65 9.29
CA SER A 55 3.69 -6.03 9.00
C SER A 55 4.96 -6.85 8.79
N GLY A 56 4.80 -8.16 8.72
CA GLY A 56 5.94 -9.02 8.41
C GLY A 56 6.47 -8.86 6.99
N ARG A 57 5.69 -8.21 6.12
CA ARG A 57 6.07 -8.00 4.72
C ARG A 57 6.65 -6.64 4.47
N ILE A 58 6.04 -5.61 5.05
CA ILE A 58 6.39 -4.24 4.69
C ILE A 58 6.01 -3.31 5.83
N ALA A 59 6.77 -2.23 5.97
CA ALA A 59 6.41 -1.12 6.83
C ALA A 59 5.85 0.00 5.95
N ILE A 60 4.67 0.50 6.31
CA ILE A 60 4.04 1.60 5.59
C ILE A 60 3.77 2.70 6.59
N TYR A 61 4.25 3.89 6.27
CA TYR A 61 4.04 5.09 7.05
C TYR A 61 3.18 6.05 6.25
N GLY A 62 2.39 6.85 6.91
CA GLY A 62 1.54 7.77 6.19
C GLY A 62 1.21 9.02 6.98
N SER A 63 0.71 10.00 6.28
CA SER A 63 0.25 11.25 6.86
C SER A 63 -0.75 11.88 5.90
N ASP A 64 -1.66 12.67 6.44
CA ASP A 64 -2.51 13.50 5.60
C ASP A 64 -1.81 14.80 5.28
N LEU A 65 -1.81 15.14 4.01
CA LEU A 65 -1.25 16.40 3.56
C LEU A 65 -2.25 17.51 3.83
N VAL A 66 -1.80 18.54 4.55
CA VAL A 66 -2.71 19.58 5.01
C VAL A 66 -2.30 20.97 4.51
N HIS A 67 -1.52 21.05 3.45
CA HIS A 67 -1.18 22.34 2.87
C HIS A 67 -1.81 22.52 1.49
N ASN A 68 -1.74 23.74 0.98
CA ASN A 68 -2.57 24.18 -0.14
C ASN A 68 -2.27 23.50 -1.48
N GLU A 69 -1.08 22.98 -1.65
CA GLU A 69 -0.68 22.42 -2.95
C GLU A 69 -1.33 21.07 -3.28
N GLY A 70 -1.81 20.37 -2.27
CA GLY A 70 -2.35 19.05 -2.48
C GLY A 70 -1.28 18.01 -2.81
N ARG A 71 -1.73 16.79 -3.01
CA ARG A 71 -0.83 15.67 -3.29
C ARG A 71 -0.53 15.61 -4.79
N ARG A 72 0.74 15.39 -5.11
CA ARG A 72 1.16 15.16 -6.49
C ARG A 72 1.46 13.68 -6.69
N VAL A 73 0.83 13.08 -7.68
CA VAL A 73 0.98 11.67 -7.97
C VAL A 73 1.84 11.52 -9.23
N GLY A 74 2.96 10.82 -9.08
CA GLY A 74 3.84 10.52 -10.21
C GLY A 74 3.62 9.11 -10.71
N ASN A 75 4.40 8.71 -11.69
CA ASN A 75 4.25 7.40 -12.29
C ASN A 75 5.57 6.64 -12.45
N TYR A 76 6.63 7.08 -11.76
CA TYR A 76 7.95 6.47 -11.96
C TYR A 76 8.41 5.62 -10.77
N VAL A 77 7.66 5.59 -9.68
CA VAL A 77 8.01 4.80 -8.50
C VAL A 77 6.85 3.86 -8.18
N ALA A 78 7.19 2.66 -7.78
CA ALA A 78 6.21 1.68 -7.30
C ALA A 78 6.78 0.98 -6.08
N VAL A 79 5.89 0.42 -5.26
CA VAL A 79 6.30 -0.41 -4.13
C VAL A 79 6.48 -1.84 -4.61
N PHE A 80 7.62 -2.42 -4.34
CA PHE A 80 7.88 -3.79 -4.75
C PHE A 80 7.54 -4.77 -3.63
N LEU A 81 6.80 -5.81 -3.98
CA LEU A 81 6.47 -6.89 -3.05
C LEU A 81 6.95 -8.21 -3.64
N PRO A 82 7.94 -8.85 -3.00
CA PRO A 82 8.32 -10.18 -3.42
C PRO A 82 7.26 -11.20 -2.97
N CYS A 83 6.95 -12.13 -3.83
CA CYS A 83 6.01 -13.21 -3.55
C CYS A 83 6.70 -14.55 -3.74
N ARG A 84 6.30 -15.54 -2.97
CA ARG A 84 6.93 -16.85 -3.03
C ARG A 84 6.55 -17.62 -4.29
N ASP A 85 5.28 -17.49 -4.70
CA ASP A 85 4.74 -18.27 -5.80
C ASP A 85 3.55 -17.56 -6.41
N ILE A 86 3.01 -18.16 -7.47
CA ILE A 86 1.86 -17.60 -8.18
C ILE A 86 0.63 -17.52 -7.28
N SER A 87 0.45 -18.50 -6.42
CA SER A 87 -0.72 -18.54 -5.53
C SER A 87 -0.70 -17.35 -4.54
N GLU A 88 0.42 -17.12 -3.90
CA GLU A 88 0.54 -16.01 -2.96
C GLU A 88 0.36 -14.67 -3.68
N ARG A 89 0.98 -14.52 -4.85
CA ARG A 89 0.84 -13.30 -5.62
C ARG A 89 -0.61 -13.05 -6.02
N GLY A 90 -1.29 -14.09 -6.45
CA GLY A 90 -2.70 -13.99 -6.83
C GLY A 90 -3.58 -13.53 -5.68
N GLU A 91 -3.34 -14.05 -4.48
CA GLU A 91 -4.08 -13.63 -3.30
C GLU A 91 -3.85 -12.15 -2.97
N LEU A 92 -2.60 -11.69 -3.07
CA LEU A 92 -2.30 -10.29 -2.81
C LEU A 92 -2.92 -9.37 -3.83
N ILE A 93 -2.87 -9.74 -5.11
CA ILE A 93 -3.52 -8.96 -6.16
C ILE A 93 -5.01 -8.84 -5.89
N GLU A 94 -5.65 -9.95 -5.50
CA GLU A 94 -7.07 -9.91 -5.18
C GLU A 94 -7.38 -8.97 -4.03
N ARG A 95 -6.58 -8.99 -2.98
CA ARG A 95 -6.77 -8.11 -1.84
C ARG A 95 -6.55 -6.65 -2.21
N LEU A 96 -5.48 -6.36 -2.96
CA LEU A 96 -5.16 -4.98 -3.33
C LEU A 96 -6.18 -4.38 -4.29
N THR A 97 -6.83 -5.21 -5.10
CA THR A 97 -7.81 -4.74 -6.08
C THR A 97 -9.26 -5.00 -5.65
N SER A 98 -9.48 -5.45 -4.42
CA SER A 98 -10.77 -5.93 -3.95
C SER A 98 -11.87 -4.87 -3.97
N GLN A 99 -11.53 -3.60 -3.85
CA GLN A 99 -12.52 -2.52 -3.82
C GLN A 99 -12.68 -1.83 -5.17
N GLN A 100 -12.03 -2.34 -6.19
CA GLN A 100 -12.13 -1.76 -7.51
C GLN A 100 -13.29 -2.41 -8.27
N LYS A 101 -14.03 -1.58 -8.99
CA LYS A 101 -15.18 -2.06 -9.75
C LYS A 101 -14.79 -2.82 -11.01
N ARG A 102 -13.63 -2.53 -11.54
CA ARG A 102 -13.16 -3.12 -12.77
C ARG A 102 -12.12 -4.18 -12.46
N ARG A 103 -12.37 -5.39 -12.95
CA ARG A 103 -11.37 -6.43 -12.85
C ARG A 103 -10.47 -6.36 -14.07
N THR A 104 -9.17 -6.44 -13.82
CA THR A 104 -8.18 -6.54 -14.86
C THR A 104 -7.61 -7.95 -14.84
N ASP A 105 -7.56 -8.56 -16.02
CA ASP A 105 -6.93 -9.87 -16.13
C ASP A 105 -5.43 -9.67 -16.27
N PHE A 106 -4.68 -10.43 -15.49
CA PHE A 106 -3.22 -10.37 -15.49
C PHE A 106 -2.66 -11.65 -16.07
N ASP A 107 -1.56 -11.52 -16.81
CA ASP A 107 -0.79 -12.68 -17.23
C ASP A 107 0.03 -13.16 -16.04
N MET A 108 -0.46 -14.21 -15.39
CA MET A 108 0.16 -14.73 -14.17
C MET A 108 1.51 -15.41 -14.42
N GLN A 109 1.91 -15.56 -15.68
CA GLN A 109 3.21 -16.12 -15.99
C GLN A 109 4.32 -15.09 -16.04
N GLN A 110 3.99 -13.81 -15.99
CA GLN A 110 4.99 -12.76 -15.99
C GLN A 110 5.72 -12.70 -14.65
N LYS A 111 7.00 -12.37 -14.70
CA LYS A 111 7.80 -12.26 -13.50
C LYS A 111 7.33 -11.12 -12.60
N PHE A 112 6.96 -9.99 -13.21
CA PHE A 112 6.48 -8.82 -12.48
C PHE A 112 5.08 -8.49 -12.94
N ILE A 113 4.19 -8.22 -11.98
CA ILE A 113 2.85 -7.75 -12.27
C ILE A 113 2.64 -6.44 -11.52
N GLU A 114 2.19 -5.42 -12.24
CA GLU A 114 1.92 -4.13 -11.64
C GLU A 114 0.42 -3.95 -11.42
N VAL A 115 0.05 -3.49 -10.22
CA VAL A 115 -1.32 -3.09 -9.92
C VAL A 115 -1.30 -1.70 -9.30
N THR A 116 -2.36 -0.95 -9.54
CA THR A 116 -2.57 0.34 -8.89
C THR A 116 -3.82 0.20 -8.03
N ASP A 117 -3.70 0.54 -6.77
CA ASP A 117 -4.82 0.35 -5.85
C ASP A 117 -5.79 1.54 -5.88
N LEU A 118 -6.81 1.45 -5.04
CA LEU A 118 -7.86 2.47 -4.95
C LEU A 118 -7.32 3.85 -4.54
N PHE A 119 -6.17 3.88 -3.89
CA PHE A 119 -5.55 5.12 -3.39
C PHE A 119 -4.46 5.64 -4.31
N ASN A 120 -4.38 5.11 -5.53
CA ASN A 120 -3.38 5.48 -6.54
C ASN A 120 -1.95 5.10 -6.18
N VAL A 121 -1.78 4.12 -5.33
CA VAL A 121 -0.46 3.60 -5.02
C VAL A 121 -0.16 2.45 -5.98
N ARG A 122 1.01 2.48 -6.59
CA ARG A 122 1.44 1.47 -7.55
C ARG A 122 2.25 0.39 -6.84
N TRP A 123 1.91 -0.85 -7.11
CA TRP A 123 2.55 -2.02 -6.53
C TRP A 123 3.07 -2.89 -7.65
N VAL A 124 4.31 -3.36 -7.51
CA VAL A 124 4.87 -4.36 -8.42
C VAL A 124 5.08 -5.63 -7.61
N LEU A 125 4.41 -6.69 -8.00
CA LEU A 125 4.50 -7.97 -7.31
C LEU A 125 5.35 -8.90 -8.17
N GLY A 126 6.41 -9.43 -7.57
CA GLY A 126 7.37 -10.24 -8.31
C GLY A 126 7.56 -11.61 -7.72
N ILE A 127 7.90 -12.54 -8.58
CA ILE A 127 8.28 -13.90 -8.20
C ILE A 127 9.68 -14.12 -8.77
N ALA A 128 10.57 -14.66 -7.95
CA ALA A 128 11.96 -14.80 -8.35
C ALA A 128 12.14 -15.67 -9.58
N SER A 129 11.36 -16.75 -9.67
CA SER A 129 11.41 -17.63 -10.82
C SER A 129 10.07 -18.34 -10.96
N LEU A 130 9.57 -18.39 -12.21
CA LEU A 130 8.36 -19.12 -12.53
C LEU A 130 8.66 -20.54 -13.00
N SER A 131 9.92 -20.82 -13.29
CA SER A 131 10.32 -22.13 -13.78
C SER A 131 10.78 -22.99 -12.64
N ALA A 132 10.11 -24.11 -12.42
CA ALA A 132 10.52 -25.05 -11.41
C ALA A 132 11.93 -25.55 -11.72
N GLY A 133 12.77 -25.58 -10.70
CA GLY A 133 14.13 -26.05 -10.88
C GLY A 133 15.14 -25.01 -11.28
N LEU A 134 14.70 -23.82 -11.58
CA LEU A 134 15.63 -22.72 -11.82
C LEU A 134 15.90 -21.99 -10.52
N SER A 135 16.65 -22.63 -9.67
CA SER A 135 17.09 -21.95 -8.46
C SER A 135 18.43 -21.29 -8.76
N ILE A 136 18.55 -20.14 -8.28
CA ILE A 136 19.77 -19.37 -8.45
C ILE A 136 20.42 -19.20 -7.12
#